data_0e07bcf8738450a86d1ffdb3b955f14c
#
_entry.id   0e07bcf8738450a86d1ffdb3b955f14c
#
_cell.length_a   1.000
_cell.length_b   1.000
_cell.length_c   1.000
_cell.angle_alpha   90.00
_cell.angle_beta   90.00
_cell.angle_gamma   90.00
#
_symmetry.space_group_name_H-M   'P 1'
#
loop_
_entity.id
_entity.type
_entity.pdbx_description
1 polymer ?
#
loop_
_entity_poly.entity_id
_entity_poly.type
_entity_poly.pdbx_seq_one_letter_code
_entity_poly.pdbx_strand_id
1 'polypeptide(L)'
;MTASLSPRLAEIVDALPLRSGMRVLEIGGAPGAAARAVAERIGDGHVLVIDRSPKGVAQVERLAAAEIAAGRLSVRCVAAEEFELAPGEAAYDLALAIRVGALDGRYPRRGEQARRRIRAALVPGGKLLIDGGDPLRESELGGSGT
;
A
#
# COMPACT_ATOMS: atom_id res chain seq x y z
N MET A 1 10.53 -21.66 -3.17
CA MET A 1 11.45 -20.58 -3.44
C MET A 1 10.72 -19.26 -3.45
N THR A 2 11.21 -18.31 -2.71
CA THR A 2 10.57 -17.01 -2.71
C THR A 2 11.01 -16.22 -3.92
N ALA A 3 10.07 -15.50 -4.50
CA ALA A 3 10.41 -14.58 -5.57
C ALA A 3 11.29 -13.48 -4.99
N SER A 4 12.43 -13.21 -5.60
CA SER A 4 13.28 -12.11 -5.16
C SER A 4 12.73 -10.80 -5.67
N LEU A 5 12.96 -9.73 -4.94
CA LEU A 5 12.59 -8.41 -5.37
C LEU A 5 13.46 -7.98 -6.52
N SER A 6 12.89 -7.25 -7.47
CA SER A 6 13.70 -6.57 -8.47
C SER A 6 14.56 -5.52 -7.77
N PRO A 7 15.69 -5.11 -8.35
CA PRO A 7 16.53 -4.07 -7.74
C PRO A 7 15.74 -2.78 -7.46
N ARG A 8 14.83 -2.40 -8.35
CA ARG A 8 14.03 -1.19 -8.13
C ARG A 8 13.07 -1.33 -6.96
N LEU A 9 12.38 -2.46 -6.85
CA LEU A 9 11.49 -2.67 -5.71
C LEU A 9 12.25 -2.76 -4.40
N ALA A 10 13.43 -3.41 -4.41
CA ALA A 10 14.27 -3.46 -3.22
C ALA A 10 14.68 -2.06 -2.77
N GLU A 11 15.07 -1.21 -3.72
CA GLU A 11 15.43 0.17 -3.43
C GLU A 11 14.27 0.94 -2.81
N ILE A 12 13.07 0.76 -3.37
CA ILE A 12 11.87 1.42 -2.87
C ILE A 12 11.56 0.96 -1.45
N VAL A 13 11.55 -0.35 -1.21
CA VAL A 13 11.23 -0.87 0.12
C VAL A 13 12.26 -0.43 1.15
N ASP A 14 13.55 -0.42 0.77
CA ASP A 14 14.61 0.02 1.67
C ASP A 14 14.47 1.50 2.04
N ALA A 15 13.86 2.31 1.18
CA ALA A 15 13.65 3.74 1.43
C ALA A 15 12.43 4.02 2.30
N LEU A 16 11.57 3.04 2.54
CA LEU A 16 10.37 3.25 3.34
C LEU A 16 10.73 3.41 4.82
N PRO A 17 10.08 4.35 5.53
CA PRO A 17 10.36 4.53 6.96
C PRO A 17 9.62 3.50 7.80
N LEU A 18 9.97 2.23 7.63
CA LEU A 18 9.30 1.12 8.30
C LEU A 18 9.83 0.91 9.72
N ARG A 19 8.94 0.50 10.61
CA ARG A 19 9.29 0.11 11.95
C ARG A 19 8.37 -1.01 12.43
N SER A 20 8.79 -1.70 13.45
CA SER A 20 8.04 -2.82 14.02
C SER A 20 6.67 -2.35 14.49
N GLY A 21 5.65 -3.14 14.20
CA GLY A 21 4.28 -2.85 14.63
C GLY A 21 3.49 -1.95 13.70
N MET A 22 4.10 -1.44 12.63
CA MET A 22 3.38 -0.56 11.71
C MET A 22 2.23 -1.25 10.99
N ARG A 23 1.22 -0.47 10.68
CA ARG A 23 0.15 -0.87 9.77
C ARG A 23 0.38 -0.14 8.46
N VAL A 24 0.56 -0.88 7.37
CA VAL A 24 0.90 -0.33 6.06
C VAL A 24 -0.18 -0.69 5.04
N LEU A 25 -0.60 0.29 4.27
CA LEU A 25 -1.55 0.11 3.17
C LEU A 25 -0.80 0.21 1.85
N GLU A 26 -0.80 -0.87 1.07
CA GLU A 26 -0.21 -0.82 -0.27
C GLU A 26 -1.30 -0.80 -1.32
N ILE A 27 -1.25 0.21 -2.21
CA ILE A 27 -2.24 0.41 -3.25
C ILE A 27 -1.68 -0.12 -4.56
N GLY A 28 -2.47 -0.99 -5.22
CA GLY A 28 -2.06 -1.58 -6.49
C GLY A 28 -0.89 -2.53 -6.33
N GLY A 29 -0.90 -3.35 -5.30
CA GLY A 29 0.26 -4.11 -4.88
C GLY A 29 0.50 -5.46 -5.55
N ALA A 30 -0.26 -5.83 -6.57
CA ALA A 30 -0.03 -7.10 -7.23
C ALA A 30 1.31 -7.08 -7.98
N PRO A 31 2.02 -8.21 -7.99
CA PRO A 31 1.66 -9.52 -7.46
C PRO A 31 1.96 -9.74 -5.98
N GLY A 32 2.47 -8.75 -5.24
CA GLY A 32 2.65 -8.88 -3.80
C GLY A 32 4.10 -8.93 -3.31
N ALA A 33 5.06 -8.81 -4.21
CA ALA A 33 6.48 -8.91 -3.82
C ALA A 33 6.89 -7.82 -2.83
N ALA A 34 6.49 -6.57 -3.09
CA ALA A 34 6.82 -5.47 -2.17
C ALA A 34 6.12 -5.65 -0.83
N ALA A 35 4.85 -6.06 -0.84
CA ALA A 35 4.10 -6.27 0.40
C ALA A 35 4.74 -7.34 1.28
N ARG A 36 5.24 -8.42 0.68
CA ARG A 36 5.93 -9.47 1.44
C ARG A 36 7.19 -8.93 2.11
N ALA A 37 7.96 -8.12 1.37
CA ALA A 37 9.16 -7.50 1.92
C ALA A 37 8.83 -6.53 3.05
N VAL A 38 7.74 -5.76 2.90
CA VAL A 38 7.26 -4.87 3.95
C VAL A 38 6.87 -5.69 5.18
N ALA A 39 6.12 -6.78 4.99
CA ALA A 39 5.69 -7.63 6.11
C ALA A 39 6.87 -8.14 6.92
N GLU A 40 7.99 -8.47 6.27
CA GLU A 40 9.18 -8.92 6.98
C GLU A 40 9.79 -7.83 7.87
N ARG A 41 9.58 -6.56 7.52
CA ARG A 41 10.26 -5.44 8.18
C ARG A 41 9.42 -4.78 9.26
N ILE A 42 8.18 -5.17 9.42
CA ILE A 42 7.28 -4.54 10.41
C ILE A 42 6.93 -5.48 11.56
N GLY A 43 7.62 -6.61 11.68
CA GLY A 43 7.45 -7.53 12.81
C GLY A 43 6.02 -8.00 12.95
N ASP A 44 5.39 -7.66 14.07
CA ASP A 44 4.01 -8.02 14.34
C ASP A 44 2.99 -7.03 13.79
N GLY A 45 3.43 -6.12 12.92
CA GLY A 45 2.53 -5.22 12.23
C GLY A 45 1.69 -5.94 11.17
N HIS A 46 1.05 -5.15 10.33
CA HIS A 46 0.16 -5.71 9.31
C HIS A 46 0.22 -4.88 8.04
N VAL A 47 0.28 -5.55 6.88
CA VAL A 47 0.16 -4.87 5.59
C VAL A 47 -1.13 -5.32 4.92
N LEU A 48 -1.92 -4.34 4.48
CA LEU A 48 -3.09 -4.57 3.64
C LEU A 48 -2.75 -4.16 2.21
N VAL A 49 -2.92 -5.09 1.27
CA VAL A 49 -2.79 -4.80 -0.15
C VAL A 49 -4.19 -4.60 -0.70
N ILE A 50 -4.40 -3.49 -1.41
CA ILE A 50 -5.62 -3.34 -2.21
C ILE A 50 -5.23 -3.33 -3.68
N ASP A 51 -6.07 -3.95 -4.49
CA ASP A 51 -5.87 -4.00 -5.94
C ASP A 51 -7.24 -4.07 -6.60
N ARG A 52 -7.43 -3.31 -7.66
CA ARG A 52 -8.71 -3.27 -8.35
C ARG A 52 -8.95 -4.52 -9.20
N SER A 53 -7.90 -5.29 -9.50
CA SER A 53 -7.95 -6.43 -10.39
C SER A 53 -8.17 -7.72 -9.62
N PRO A 54 -9.26 -8.47 -9.88
CA PRO A 54 -9.42 -9.79 -9.26
C PRO A 54 -8.26 -10.73 -9.56
N LYS A 55 -7.69 -10.63 -10.76
CA LYS A 55 -6.52 -11.42 -11.13
C LYS A 55 -5.32 -11.03 -10.28
N GLY A 56 -5.12 -9.73 -10.06
CA GLY A 56 -4.04 -9.24 -9.22
C GLY A 56 -4.20 -9.70 -7.78
N VAL A 57 -5.42 -9.64 -7.25
CA VAL A 57 -5.71 -10.13 -5.90
C VAL A 57 -5.37 -11.62 -5.78
N ALA A 58 -5.76 -12.43 -6.77
CA ALA A 58 -5.44 -13.85 -6.77
C ALA A 58 -3.93 -14.10 -6.80
N GLN A 59 -3.19 -13.27 -7.52
CA GLN A 59 -1.72 -13.37 -7.53
C GLN A 59 -1.13 -13.12 -6.14
N VAL A 60 -1.61 -12.09 -5.46
CA VAL A 60 -1.15 -11.78 -4.09
C VAL A 60 -1.48 -12.93 -3.16
N GLU A 61 -2.70 -13.47 -3.24
CA GLU A 61 -3.11 -14.58 -2.40
C GLU A 61 -2.20 -15.79 -2.56
N ARG A 62 -1.77 -16.06 -3.77
CA ARG A 62 -0.86 -17.18 -4.01
C ARG A 62 0.55 -16.89 -3.52
N LEU A 63 1.09 -15.74 -3.90
CA LEU A 63 2.46 -15.39 -3.56
C LEU A 63 2.66 -15.21 -2.06
N ALA A 64 1.71 -14.57 -1.41
CA ALA A 64 1.82 -14.20 0.00
C ALA A 64 1.03 -15.12 0.93
N ALA A 65 0.74 -16.35 0.50
CA ALA A 65 -0.09 -17.27 1.26
C ALA A 65 0.40 -17.49 2.70
N ALA A 66 1.71 -17.58 2.89
CA ALA A 66 2.29 -17.77 4.23
C ALA A 66 2.07 -16.56 5.13
N GLU A 67 2.27 -15.36 4.59
CA GLU A 67 2.07 -14.14 5.35
C GLU A 67 0.60 -13.93 5.69
N ILE A 68 -0.29 -14.29 4.76
CA ILE A 68 -1.73 -14.20 5.00
C ILE A 68 -2.13 -15.19 6.10
N ALA A 69 -1.64 -16.42 6.03
CA ALA A 69 -1.95 -17.42 7.04
C ALA A 69 -1.44 -17.00 8.43
N ALA A 70 -0.32 -16.28 8.48
CA ALA A 70 0.24 -15.79 9.73
C ALA A 70 -0.45 -14.52 10.25
N GLY A 71 -1.42 -13.98 9.51
CA GLY A 71 -2.13 -12.77 9.92
C GLY A 71 -1.36 -11.48 9.71
N ARG A 72 -0.24 -11.52 9.00
CA ARG A 72 0.61 -10.33 8.81
C ARG A 72 0.32 -9.58 7.52
N LEU A 73 -0.45 -10.18 6.62
CA LEU A 73 -0.79 -9.57 5.34
C LEU A 73 -2.23 -9.95 5.00
N SER A 74 -2.95 -9.02 4.39
CA SER A 74 -4.26 -9.30 3.83
C SER A 74 -4.37 -8.61 2.48
N VAL A 75 -5.34 -9.02 1.68
CA VAL A 75 -5.56 -8.43 0.37
C VAL A 75 -7.06 -8.23 0.16
N ARG A 76 -7.40 -7.13 -0.49
CA ARG A 76 -8.80 -6.75 -0.74
C ARG A 76 -8.93 -6.25 -2.17
N CYS A 77 -9.96 -6.74 -2.88
CA CYS A 77 -10.21 -6.32 -4.25
C CYS A 77 -11.05 -5.03 -4.24
N VAL A 78 -10.39 -3.89 -4.35
CA VAL A 78 -11.06 -2.60 -4.35
C VAL A 78 -10.15 -1.57 -5.01
N ALA A 79 -10.73 -0.63 -5.72
CA ALA A 79 -9.98 0.49 -6.28
C ALA A 79 -9.67 1.51 -5.19
N ALA A 80 -8.55 2.22 -5.33
CA ALA A 80 -8.15 3.21 -4.35
C ALA A 80 -9.21 4.29 -4.15
N GLU A 81 -9.86 4.72 -5.23
CA GLU A 81 -10.89 5.76 -5.17
C GLU A 81 -12.18 5.31 -4.51
N GLU A 82 -12.29 4.01 -4.20
CA GLU A 82 -13.46 3.44 -3.53
C GLU A 82 -13.11 2.82 -2.17
N PHE A 83 -11.86 2.89 -1.78
CA PHE A 83 -11.41 2.24 -0.55
C PHE A 83 -11.93 2.98 0.69
N GLU A 84 -12.36 2.21 1.68
CA GLU A 84 -12.66 2.75 2.99
C GLU A 84 -12.39 1.67 4.04
N LEU A 85 -12.09 2.11 5.25
CA LEU A 85 -11.88 1.19 6.35
C LEU A 85 -13.16 0.43 6.66
N ALA A 86 -13.02 -0.87 6.95
CA ALA A 86 -14.15 -1.66 7.43
C ALA A 86 -14.51 -1.23 8.86
N PRO A 87 -15.75 -1.51 9.30
CA PRO A 87 -16.11 -1.22 10.69
C PRO A 87 -15.13 -1.89 11.65
N GLY A 88 -14.58 -1.12 12.58
CA GLY A 88 -13.63 -1.63 13.56
C GLY A 88 -12.20 -1.80 13.06
N GLU A 89 -11.95 -1.55 11.80
CA GLU A 89 -10.59 -1.65 11.25
C GLU A 89 -9.77 -0.43 11.69
N ALA A 90 -8.57 -0.67 12.22
CA ALA A 90 -7.70 0.40 12.64
C ALA A 90 -7.10 1.13 11.43
N ALA A 91 -6.83 2.41 11.57
CA ALA A 91 -6.19 3.19 10.53
C ALA A 91 -4.74 2.76 10.31
N TYR A 92 -4.19 3.15 9.18
CA TYR A 92 -2.85 2.77 8.77
C TYR A 92 -1.85 3.89 9.02
N ASP A 93 -0.61 3.51 9.32
CA ASP A 93 0.45 4.47 9.62
C ASP A 93 1.09 5.03 8.36
N LEU A 94 1.05 4.26 7.28
CA LEU A 94 1.74 4.60 6.03
C LEU A 94 0.98 3.99 4.86
N ALA A 95 0.89 4.71 3.77
CA ALA A 95 0.38 4.17 2.50
C ALA A 95 1.48 4.24 1.45
N LEU A 96 1.51 3.24 0.58
CA LEU A 96 2.50 3.10 -0.47
C LEU A 96 1.78 2.78 -1.78
N ALA A 97 2.14 3.46 -2.86
CA ALA A 97 1.60 3.18 -4.19
C ALA A 97 2.73 3.21 -5.21
N ILE A 98 2.89 2.09 -5.93
CA ILE A 98 3.92 1.96 -6.95
C ILE A 98 3.21 1.72 -8.29
N ARG A 99 3.45 2.62 -9.26
CA ARG A 99 2.87 2.52 -10.60
C ARG A 99 1.34 2.49 -10.60
N VAL A 100 0.73 3.35 -9.79
CA VAL A 100 -0.73 3.41 -9.71
C VAL A 100 -1.20 4.60 -10.55
N GLY A 101 -1.91 4.30 -11.65
CA GLY A 101 -2.35 5.33 -12.59
C GLY A 101 -3.21 6.42 -11.98
N ALA A 102 -4.06 6.07 -11.03
CA ALA A 102 -4.91 7.06 -10.35
C ALA A 102 -4.10 8.07 -9.55
N LEU A 103 -2.86 7.75 -9.21
CA LEU A 103 -2.04 8.61 -8.34
C LEU A 103 -0.84 9.21 -9.06
N ASP A 104 -0.66 8.94 -10.35
CA ASP A 104 0.50 9.44 -11.09
C ASP A 104 0.15 10.64 -12.00
N GLY A 105 -1.05 11.18 -11.87
CA GLY A 105 -1.46 12.36 -12.61
C GLY A 105 -2.20 12.08 -13.91
N ARG A 106 -2.28 10.83 -14.34
CA ARG A 106 -2.97 10.50 -15.61
C ARG A 106 -4.48 10.65 -15.53
N TYR A 107 -5.06 10.53 -14.33
CA TYR A 107 -6.51 10.61 -14.11
C TYR A 107 -6.79 11.54 -12.94
N PRO A 108 -6.79 12.88 -13.15
CA PRO A 108 -6.83 13.84 -12.03
C PRO A 108 -8.01 13.68 -11.07
N ARG A 109 -9.23 13.47 -11.59
CA ARG A 109 -10.40 13.32 -10.72
C ARG A 109 -10.33 12.05 -9.89
N ARG A 110 -9.93 10.96 -10.52
CA ARG A 110 -9.77 9.68 -9.85
C ARG A 110 -8.68 9.75 -8.79
N GLY A 111 -7.58 10.43 -9.12
CA GLY A 111 -6.49 10.63 -8.19
C GLY A 111 -6.90 11.46 -6.99
N GLU A 112 -7.69 12.50 -7.21
CA GLU A 112 -8.17 13.34 -6.12
C GLU A 112 -9.06 12.55 -5.16
N GLN A 113 -9.99 11.77 -5.70
CA GLN A 113 -10.84 10.92 -4.88
C GLN A 113 -10.03 9.84 -4.15
N ALA A 114 -9.07 9.23 -4.83
CA ALA A 114 -8.20 8.23 -4.20
C ALA A 114 -7.45 8.83 -3.03
N ARG A 115 -6.90 10.03 -3.17
CA ARG A 115 -6.17 10.69 -2.09
C ARG A 115 -7.07 10.97 -0.89
N ARG A 116 -8.31 11.38 -1.13
CA ARG A 116 -9.26 11.59 -0.03
C ARG A 116 -9.53 10.29 0.72
N ARG A 117 -9.74 9.20 -0.03
CA ARG A 117 -9.99 7.89 0.59
C ARG A 117 -8.78 7.39 1.38
N ILE A 118 -7.60 7.55 0.81
CA ILE A 118 -6.36 7.15 1.48
C ILE A 118 -6.16 7.96 2.76
N ARG A 119 -6.38 9.27 2.68
CA ARG A 119 -6.25 10.12 3.85
C ARG A 119 -7.20 9.69 4.98
N ALA A 120 -8.44 9.36 4.62
CA ALA A 120 -9.42 8.91 5.60
C ALA A 120 -9.02 7.58 6.25
N ALA A 121 -8.16 6.80 5.59
CA ALA A 121 -7.70 5.51 6.10
C ALA A 121 -6.37 5.60 6.85
N LEU A 122 -5.75 6.77 6.89
CA LEU A 122 -4.47 6.97 7.58
C LEU A 122 -4.67 7.61 8.94
N VAL A 123 -3.76 7.30 9.86
CA VAL A 123 -3.68 8.01 11.14
C VAL A 123 -3.32 9.48 10.89
N PRO A 124 -3.61 10.39 11.84
CA PRO A 124 -3.12 11.77 11.72
C PRO A 124 -1.59 11.77 11.56
N GLY A 125 -1.11 12.49 10.56
CA GLY A 125 0.32 12.49 10.25
C GLY A 125 0.79 11.35 9.37
N GLY A 126 -0.08 10.40 9.03
CA GLY A 126 0.26 9.33 8.10
C GLY A 126 0.54 9.87 6.71
N LYS A 127 1.42 9.18 5.98
CA LYS A 127 1.87 9.66 4.68
C LYS A 127 1.57 8.69 3.58
N LEU A 128 1.37 9.22 2.38
CA LEU A 128 1.31 8.43 1.15
C LEU A 128 2.62 8.63 0.39
N LEU A 129 3.35 7.56 0.18
CA LEU A 129 4.59 7.58 -0.58
C LEU A 129 4.35 6.90 -1.92
N ILE A 130 4.81 7.53 -2.99
CA ILE A 130 4.65 7.01 -4.34
C ILE A 130 6.00 6.96 -5.04
N ASP A 131 6.11 6.11 -6.04
CA ASP A 131 7.32 6.06 -6.85
C ASP A 131 7.39 7.32 -7.73
N GLY A 132 8.57 7.58 -8.29
CA GLY A 132 8.77 8.78 -9.10
C GLY A 132 9.69 9.80 -8.46
N GLY A 133 10.16 9.51 -7.24
CA GLY A 133 11.20 10.29 -6.60
C GLY A 133 12.53 9.58 -6.70
N ASP A 134 13.35 9.68 -5.69
CA ASP A 134 14.67 9.06 -5.63
C ASP A 134 14.81 8.19 -4.37
N PRO A 135 14.18 7.02 -4.30
CA PRO A 135 13.22 6.44 -5.27
C PRO A 135 11.76 6.79 -5.02
N LEU A 136 11.43 7.41 -3.90
CA LEU A 136 10.07 7.73 -3.49
C LEU A 136 9.89 9.21 -3.27
N ARG A 137 8.65 9.67 -3.40
CA ARG A 137 8.28 11.02 -2.98
C ARG A 137 6.97 10.95 -2.20
N GLU A 138 6.79 11.91 -1.33
CA GLU A 138 5.53 12.03 -0.61
C GLU A 138 4.49 12.68 -1.51
N SER A 139 3.31 12.07 -1.60
CA SER A 139 2.20 12.63 -2.34
C SER A 139 1.32 13.43 -1.39
N GLU A 140 0.95 14.64 -1.77
CA GLU A 140 0.00 15.41 -0.98
C GLU A 140 -1.33 14.69 -0.97
N LEU A 141 -1.94 14.63 0.20
CA LEU A 141 -3.21 13.95 0.36
C LEU A 141 -4.40 14.89 0.12
N GLY A 142 -4.13 16.13 -0.17
CA GLY A 142 -5.17 17.10 -0.47
C GLY A 142 -5.98 17.46 0.74
N GLY A 143 -6.99 18.22 0.51
CA GLY A 143 -7.88 18.49 1.52
C GLY A 143 -7.36 19.27 2.57
N SER A 144 -7.09 20.09 2.59
CA SER A 144 -6.93 20.92 3.48
C SER A 144 -6.96 20.79 4.68
N GLY A 145 -6.63 20.31 5.05
CA GLY A 145 -6.57 20.44 6.17
C GLY A 145 -6.96 21.36 7.01
N THR A 146 -7.41 21.69 6.84
CA THR A 146 -7.76 22.42 7.80
C THR A 146 -7.92 21.80 8.80
#